data_84e46af242f92b11c46d9d01561df6e3
#
_entry.id   84e46af242f92b11c46d9d01561df6e3
#
_cell.length_a   1.000
_cell.length_b   1.000
_cell.length_c   1.000
_cell.angle_alpha   90.00
_cell.angle_beta   90.00
_cell.angle_gamma   90.00
#
_symmetry.space_group_name_H-M   'P 1'
#
loop_
_entity.id
_entity.type
_entity.pdbx_description
1 polymer ?
#
loop_
_entity_poly.entity_id
_entity_poly.type
_entity_poly.pdbx_seq_one_letter_code
_entity_poly.pdbx_strand_id
1 'polypeptide(L)'
;MAGSAGRACTDDEVRVVALHEGRDASPDETVPTDGETPGEIILFAPYKSALCYTQNPELTAERYKNGWFYTHDVGTWDAGHYVTVRGRRDDMIVCMGENIYPAQLEEVLCTHPKVADCMVAGVPDASRGESVAAYLIPADDTLTAKELAHWCAENDDLSDYKCPRYYRFVTELPYNATGKKLHVQLKQQAAADLAAG
;
A
#
# COMPACT_ATOMS: atom_id res chain seq x y z
N MET A 1 -6.40 14.24 15.36
CA MET A 1 -5.90 12.87 15.33
C MET A 1 -4.70 12.81 14.39
N ALA A 2 -3.53 12.51 14.92
CA ALA A 2 -2.34 12.32 14.10
C ALA A 2 -2.53 11.08 13.20
N GLY A 3 -2.11 11.15 11.93
CA GLY A 3 -2.20 10.03 10.98
C GLY A 3 -3.53 9.87 10.25
N SER A 4 -4.59 10.60 10.61
CA SER A 4 -5.85 10.55 9.88
C SER A 4 -5.87 11.49 8.69
N ALA A 5 -6.45 11.05 7.57
CA ALA A 5 -6.75 11.90 6.42
C ALA A 5 -7.95 12.85 6.67
N GLY A 6 -8.69 12.62 7.76
CA GLY A 6 -9.88 13.40 8.12
C GLY A 6 -11.16 12.60 7.97
N ARG A 7 -12.28 13.30 7.96
CA ARG A 7 -13.61 12.74 7.69
C ARG A 7 -14.35 13.56 6.65
N ALA A 8 -15.33 12.94 5.99
CA ALA A 8 -16.19 13.64 5.05
C ALA A 8 -16.98 14.78 5.72
N CYS A 9 -17.37 15.78 4.94
CA CYS A 9 -18.25 16.86 5.40
C CYS A 9 -19.66 16.34 5.67
N THR A 10 -20.09 15.32 4.93
CA THR A 10 -21.35 14.59 5.12
C THR A 10 -21.06 13.10 5.20
N ASP A 11 -21.81 12.35 6.01
CA ASP A 11 -21.58 10.93 6.27
C ASP A 11 -21.74 10.03 5.04
N ASP A 12 -22.39 10.52 3.98
CA ASP A 12 -22.63 9.78 2.74
C ASP A 12 -21.53 9.94 1.68
N GLU A 13 -20.54 10.81 1.89
CA GLU A 13 -19.55 11.14 0.85
C GLU A 13 -18.38 10.17 0.80
N VAL A 14 -18.07 9.47 1.88
CA VAL A 14 -16.97 8.52 1.97
C VAL A 14 -17.45 7.23 2.62
N ARG A 15 -17.05 6.10 2.05
CA ARG A 15 -17.21 4.78 2.68
C ARG A 15 -15.91 4.01 2.61
N VAL A 16 -15.73 3.10 3.56
CA VAL A 16 -14.67 2.10 3.53
C VAL A 16 -15.35 0.75 3.36
N VAL A 17 -15.15 0.13 2.20
CA VAL A 17 -15.84 -1.10 1.80
C VAL A 17 -14.92 -2.31 1.82
N ALA A 18 -15.50 -3.50 1.95
CA ALA A 18 -14.77 -4.75 2.07
C ALA A 18 -13.80 -4.98 0.88
N LEU A 19 -12.67 -5.59 1.15
CA LEU A 19 -11.73 -6.03 0.11
C LEU A 19 -12.11 -7.45 -0.33
N HIS A 20 -12.38 -7.63 -1.62
CA HIS A 20 -12.63 -8.94 -2.22
C HIS A 20 -11.56 -9.25 -3.27
N GLU A 21 -11.22 -10.52 -3.38
CA GLU A 21 -10.39 -11.01 -4.47
C GLU A 21 -11.22 -11.11 -5.75
N GLY A 22 -10.73 -10.54 -6.85
CA GLY A 22 -11.33 -10.65 -8.18
C GLY A 22 -12.60 -9.84 -8.42
N ARG A 23 -13.12 -9.08 -7.44
CA ARG A 23 -14.24 -8.15 -7.61
C ARG A 23 -14.12 -6.92 -6.72
N ASP A 24 -14.87 -5.88 -7.06
CA ASP A 24 -15.08 -4.76 -6.15
C ASP A 24 -16.26 -5.02 -5.22
N ALA A 25 -16.21 -4.44 -4.03
CA ALA A 25 -17.33 -4.45 -3.10
C ALA A 25 -18.46 -3.53 -3.57
N SER A 26 -19.70 -3.89 -3.23
CA SER A 26 -20.81 -2.94 -3.29
C SER A 26 -20.58 -1.80 -2.29
N PRO A 27 -21.06 -0.57 -2.57
CA PRO A 27 -20.99 0.52 -1.60
C PRO A 27 -21.63 0.21 -0.23
N ASP A 28 -22.54 -0.75 -0.16
CA ASP A 28 -23.19 -1.15 1.09
C ASP A 28 -22.43 -2.24 1.87
N GLU A 29 -21.40 -2.85 1.25
CA GLU A 29 -20.50 -3.82 1.92
C GLU A 29 -19.42 -3.09 2.74
N THR A 30 -19.84 -2.21 3.66
CA THR A 30 -18.90 -1.45 4.49
C THR A 30 -18.23 -2.32 5.54
N VAL A 31 -16.96 -2.00 5.85
CA VAL A 31 -16.25 -2.60 6.98
C VAL A 31 -16.69 -1.96 8.30
N PRO A 32 -16.47 -2.62 9.46
CA PRO A 32 -16.72 -2.03 10.77
C PRO A 32 -15.98 -0.70 10.98
N THR A 33 -16.60 0.21 11.77
CA THR A 33 -16.00 1.49 12.17
C THR A 33 -15.14 1.35 13.42
N ASP A 34 -14.28 0.33 13.45
CA ASP A 34 -13.43 -0.04 14.60
C ASP A 34 -12.04 0.63 14.59
N GLY A 35 -11.69 1.30 13.48
CA GLY A 35 -10.37 1.90 13.27
C GLY A 35 -9.29 0.89 12.87
N GLU A 36 -9.62 -0.40 12.81
CA GLU A 36 -8.68 -1.50 12.62
C GLU A 36 -8.92 -2.28 11.32
N THR A 37 -10.19 -2.59 11.00
CA THR A 37 -10.55 -3.39 9.82
C THR A 37 -10.28 -2.61 8.53
N PRO A 38 -9.36 -3.09 7.66
CA PRO A 38 -9.06 -2.40 6.42
C PRO A 38 -10.11 -2.65 5.35
N GLY A 39 -10.33 -1.65 4.51
CA GLY A 39 -11.19 -1.73 3.33
C GLY A 39 -10.77 -0.74 2.26
N GLU A 40 -11.38 -0.82 1.07
CA GLU A 40 -11.16 0.18 0.02
C GLU A 40 -11.96 1.45 0.31
N ILE A 41 -11.28 2.58 0.19
CA ILE A 41 -11.91 3.90 0.34
C ILE A 41 -12.63 4.23 -0.96
N ILE A 42 -13.94 4.48 -0.88
CA ILE A 42 -14.75 4.93 -2.02
C ILE A 42 -15.39 6.26 -1.73
N LEU A 43 -15.53 7.09 -2.78
CA LEU A 43 -16.08 8.44 -2.67
C LEU A 43 -17.39 8.55 -3.45
N PHE A 44 -18.42 9.10 -2.82
CA PHE A 44 -19.68 9.36 -3.50
C PHE A 44 -19.50 10.46 -4.55
N ALA A 45 -19.87 10.16 -5.79
CA ALA A 45 -19.60 11.01 -6.92
C ALA A 45 -20.79 11.09 -7.90
N PRO A 46 -22.02 11.40 -7.42
CA PRO A 46 -23.25 11.27 -8.23
C PRO A 46 -23.29 12.20 -9.45
N TYR A 47 -22.58 13.34 -9.37
CA TYR A 47 -22.55 14.33 -10.46
C TYR A 47 -21.36 14.14 -11.40
N LYS A 48 -20.59 13.09 -11.19
CA LYS A 48 -19.31 12.87 -11.88
C LYS A 48 -19.43 11.98 -13.11
N SER A 49 -20.62 11.78 -13.65
CA SER A 49 -20.79 11.22 -15.00
C SER A 49 -20.04 12.02 -16.09
N ALA A 50 -19.60 13.24 -15.77
CA ALA A 50 -18.74 14.08 -16.61
C ALA A 50 -17.24 13.96 -16.26
N LEU A 51 -16.85 13.29 -15.16
CA LEU A 51 -15.47 13.06 -14.83
C LEU A 51 -14.98 11.77 -15.49
N CYS A 52 -13.93 11.90 -16.26
CA CYS A 52 -13.29 10.76 -16.91
C CYS A 52 -11.78 10.93 -16.87
N TYR A 53 -11.08 9.80 -16.88
CA TYR A 53 -9.66 9.80 -17.21
C TYR A 53 -9.50 10.15 -18.68
N THR A 54 -8.78 11.22 -18.98
CA THR A 54 -8.58 11.70 -20.35
C THR A 54 -8.04 10.58 -21.25
N GLN A 55 -8.73 10.30 -22.35
CA GLN A 55 -8.39 9.28 -23.32
C GLN A 55 -8.27 7.84 -22.75
N ASN A 56 -8.86 7.58 -21.58
CA ASN A 56 -8.88 6.25 -20.98
C ASN A 56 -10.28 5.87 -20.47
N PRO A 57 -11.19 5.46 -21.38
CA PRO A 57 -12.57 5.11 -21.01
C PRO A 57 -12.62 3.81 -20.18
N GLU A 58 -11.70 2.88 -20.38
CA GLU A 58 -11.64 1.62 -19.64
C GLU A 58 -11.34 1.88 -18.15
N LEU A 59 -10.30 2.66 -17.86
CA LEU A 59 -9.98 3.05 -16.49
C LEU A 59 -11.10 3.88 -15.86
N THR A 60 -11.78 4.71 -16.66
CA THR A 60 -12.93 5.47 -16.19
C THR A 60 -14.05 4.54 -15.73
N ALA A 61 -14.41 3.54 -16.57
CA ALA A 61 -15.43 2.56 -16.22
C ALA A 61 -15.04 1.66 -15.04
N GLU A 62 -13.76 1.37 -14.89
CA GLU A 62 -13.23 0.62 -13.76
C GLU A 62 -13.37 1.40 -12.44
N ARG A 63 -13.10 2.70 -12.45
CA ARG A 63 -13.03 3.53 -11.24
C ARG A 63 -14.37 4.18 -10.86
N TYR A 64 -15.22 4.48 -11.83
CA TYR A 64 -16.51 5.14 -11.60
C TYR A 64 -17.67 4.18 -11.86
N LYS A 65 -18.28 3.66 -10.77
CA LYS A 65 -19.36 2.68 -10.81
C LYS A 65 -20.53 3.13 -9.93
N ASN A 66 -21.73 3.13 -10.46
CA ASN A 66 -22.97 3.36 -9.70
C ASN A 66 -22.97 4.64 -8.85
N GLY A 67 -22.35 5.71 -9.36
CA GLY A 67 -22.24 6.99 -8.65
C GLY A 67 -21.13 7.06 -7.61
N TRP A 68 -20.28 6.08 -7.54
CA TRP A 68 -19.13 6.02 -6.65
C TRP A 68 -17.80 5.98 -7.42
N PHE A 69 -16.79 6.61 -6.84
CA PHE A 69 -15.41 6.55 -7.29
C PHE A 69 -14.62 5.60 -6.39
N TYR A 70 -14.12 4.52 -6.96
CA TYR A 70 -13.24 3.54 -6.32
C TYR A 70 -11.80 4.04 -6.41
N THR A 71 -11.23 4.43 -5.26
CA THR A 71 -9.93 5.12 -5.23
C THR A 71 -8.76 4.18 -5.41
N HIS A 72 -8.94 2.88 -5.10
CA HIS A 72 -7.92 1.87 -4.87
C HIS A 72 -6.97 2.24 -3.70
N ASP A 73 -7.29 3.24 -2.92
CA ASP A 73 -6.63 3.45 -1.64
C ASP A 73 -7.31 2.59 -0.58
N VAL A 74 -6.51 1.93 0.24
CA VAL A 74 -6.97 1.13 1.37
C VAL A 74 -6.81 1.92 2.64
N GLY A 75 -7.80 1.84 3.50
CA GLY A 75 -7.80 2.53 4.77
C GLY A 75 -8.71 1.86 5.79
N THR A 76 -8.73 2.43 6.97
CA THR A 76 -9.63 2.09 8.07
C THR A 76 -10.45 3.32 8.42
N TRP A 77 -11.59 3.16 9.09
CA TRP A 77 -12.33 4.26 9.65
C TRP A 77 -12.79 3.96 11.07
N ASP A 78 -12.86 4.97 11.90
CA ASP A 78 -13.29 4.84 13.29
C ASP A 78 -14.77 5.21 13.48
N ALA A 79 -15.29 5.07 14.72
CA ALA A 79 -16.66 5.40 15.08
C ALA A 79 -17.03 6.89 14.85
N GLY A 80 -16.04 7.77 14.71
CA GLY A 80 -16.22 9.17 14.31
C GLY A 80 -16.12 9.39 12.81
N HIS A 81 -16.03 8.31 12.02
CA HIS A 81 -15.83 8.29 10.57
C HIS A 81 -14.56 9.01 10.12
N TYR A 82 -13.52 9.05 10.98
CA TYR A 82 -12.19 9.48 10.56
C TYR A 82 -11.50 8.38 9.81
N VAL A 83 -11.08 8.69 8.58
CA VAL A 83 -10.39 7.76 7.68
C VAL A 83 -8.89 7.86 7.88
N THR A 84 -8.24 6.71 8.05
CA THR A 84 -6.78 6.57 8.06
C THR A 84 -6.35 5.76 6.84
N VAL A 85 -5.56 6.36 5.94
CA VAL A 85 -5.05 5.68 4.75
C VAL A 85 -3.90 4.74 5.17
N ARG A 86 -3.95 3.50 4.68
CA ARG A 86 -2.94 2.45 4.93
C ARG A 86 -2.01 2.23 3.75
N GLY A 87 -2.50 2.42 2.52
CA GLY A 87 -1.72 2.24 1.30
C GLY A 87 -2.61 2.10 0.07
N ARG A 88 -2.04 1.56 -1.00
CA ARG A 88 -2.74 1.28 -2.26
C ARG A 88 -3.10 -0.20 -2.34
N ARG A 89 -4.30 -0.51 -2.87
CA ARG A 89 -4.72 -1.89 -3.15
C ARG A 89 -3.80 -2.57 -4.17
N ASP A 90 -3.38 -1.82 -5.18
CA ASP A 90 -2.54 -2.31 -6.28
C ASP A 90 -1.10 -2.62 -5.82
N ASP A 91 -0.64 -1.97 -4.76
CA ASP A 91 0.71 -2.14 -4.20
C ASP A 91 0.74 -3.15 -3.03
N MET A 92 -0.43 -3.61 -2.58
CA MET A 92 -0.57 -4.55 -1.46
C MET A 92 0.14 -5.87 -1.77
N ILE A 93 0.87 -6.38 -0.79
CA ILE A 93 1.58 -7.66 -0.85
C ILE A 93 0.77 -8.68 -0.07
N VAL A 94 0.46 -9.82 -0.69
CA VAL A 94 -0.28 -10.90 -0.03
C VAL A 94 0.69 -12.01 0.35
N CYS A 95 1.09 -12.02 1.62
CA CYS A 95 2.03 -12.99 2.17
C CYS A 95 1.31 -13.94 3.13
N MET A 96 1.27 -15.24 2.83
CA MET A 96 0.61 -16.25 3.66
C MET A 96 -0.87 -15.96 3.97
N GLY A 97 -1.57 -15.27 3.05
CA GLY A 97 -2.96 -14.85 3.24
C GLY A 97 -3.13 -13.53 4.00
N GLU A 98 -2.04 -12.92 4.46
CA GLU A 98 -2.05 -11.65 5.18
C GLU A 98 -1.69 -10.48 4.26
N ASN A 99 -2.39 -9.37 4.43
CA ASN A 99 -2.19 -8.16 3.65
C ASN A 99 -1.10 -7.28 4.26
N ILE A 100 -0.06 -6.99 3.48
CA ILE A 100 1.04 -6.10 3.86
C ILE A 100 0.99 -4.86 2.97
N TYR A 101 0.97 -3.70 3.60
CA TYR A 101 0.99 -2.41 2.89
C TYR A 101 2.42 -1.87 2.87
N PRO A 102 3.06 -1.73 1.69
CA PRO A 102 4.45 -1.27 1.57
C PRO A 102 4.76 -0.02 2.37
N ALA A 103 3.87 0.97 2.36
CA ALA A 103 4.09 2.25 3.04
C ALA A 103 4.36 2.10 4.54
N GLN A 104 3.68 1.18 5.22
CA GLN A 104 3.89 0.95 6.66
C GLN A 104 5.28 0.37 6.94
N LEU A 105 5.71 -0.57 6.12
CA LEU A 105 7.02 -1.19 6.27
C LEU A 105 8.15 -0.24 5.87
N GLU A 106 7.94 0.56 4.83
CA GLU A 106 8.85 1.63 4.42
C GLU A 106 9.05 2.66 5.53
N GLU A 107 7.96 3.05 6.21
CA GLU A 107 8.04 3.96 7.36
C GLU A 107 8.95 3.38 8.47
N VAL A 108 8.75 2.12 8.84
CA VAL A 108 9.60 1.45 9.85
C VAL A 108 11.06 1.36 9.38
N LEU A 109 11.32 0.94 8.15
CA LEU A 109 12.68 0.84 7.62
C LEU A 109 13.37 2.22 7.58
N CYS A 110 12.66 3.28 7.24
CA CYS A 110 13.20 4.64 7.21
C CYS A 110 13.47 5.23 8.62
N THR A 111 13.00 4.62 9.70
CA THR A 111 13.41 5.02 11.07
C THR A 111 14.81 4.53 11.43
N HIS A 112 15.38 3.60 10.67
CA HIS A 112 16.75 3.14 10.89
C HIS A 112 17.77 4.22 10.51
N PRO A 113 18.72 4.58 11.39
CA PRO A 113 19.60 5.75 11.20
C PRO A 113 20.53 5.66 9.98
N LYS A 114 20.78 4.46 9.46
CA LYS A 114 21.63 4.24 8.28
C LYS A 114 20.81 4.08 6.98
N VAL A 115 19.50 4.25 6.99
CA VAL A 115 18.64 4.21 5.80
C VAL A 115 18.32 5.63 5.38
N ALA A 116 18.72 6.01 4.17
CA ALA A 116 18.39 7.32 3.60
C ALA A 116 16.98 7.30 2.99
N ASP A 117 16.62 6.20 2.32
CA ASP A 117 15.32 5.98 1.72
C ASP A 117 15.12 4.50 1.39
N CYS A 118 13.87 4.06 1.28
CA CYS A 118 13.56 2.70 0.88
C CYS A 118 12.25 2.59 0.11
N MET A 119 12.10 1.54 -0.65
CA MET A 119 10.85 1.08 -1.24
C MET A 119 10.72 -0.42 -1.06
N VAL A 120 9.46 -0.87 -0.92
CA VAL A 120 9.14 -2.27 -0.68
C VAL A 120 8.20 -2.78 -1.78
N ALA A 121 8.44 -4.00 -2.26
CA ALA A 121 7.57 -4.66 -3.22
C ALA A 121 7.37 -6.13 -2.87
N GLY A 122 6.22 -6.70 -3.28
CA GLY A 122 5.99 -8.13 -3.27
C GLY A 122 6.72 -8.81 -4.41
N VAL A 123 7.35 -9.94 -4.12
CA VAL A 123 7.96 -10.82 -5.11
C VAL A 123 7.35 -12.23 -5.00
N PRO A 124 7.16 -12.96 -6.10
CA PRO A 124 6.59 -14.31 -6.06
C PRO A 124 7.39 -15.24 -5.13
N ASP A 125 6.66 -15.99 -4.30
CA ASP A 125 7.23 -17.00 -3.40
C ASP A 125 6.34 -18.26 -3.44
N ALA A 126 6.92 -19.40 -3.81
CA ALA A 126 6.17 -20.65 -4.00
C ALA A 126 5.49 -21.16 -2.71
N SER A 127 5.99 -20.78 -1.54
CA SER A 127 5.47 -21.24 -0.25
C SER A 127 4.55 -20.23 0.45
N ARG A 128 4.62 -18.96 0.05
CA ARG A 128 3.96 -17.85 0.75
C ARG A 128 2.99 -17.06 -0.12
N GLY A 129 2.93 -17.35 -1.42
CA GLY A 129 2.28 -16.52 -2.43
C GLY A 129 3.19 -15.37 -2.83
N GLU A 130 3.38 -14.40 -1.97
CA GLU A 130 4.40 -13.35 -2.13
C GLU A 130 5.29 -13.28 -0.89
N SER A 131 6.54 -12.86 -1.08
CA SER A 131 7.48 -12.46 -0.05
C SER A 131 7.85 -10.99 -0.22
N VAL A 132 8.29 -10.36 0.86
CA VAL A 132 8.65 -8.95 0.87
C VAL A 132 10.09 -8.75 0.42
N ALA A 133 10.31 -7.88 -0.58
CA ALA A 133 11.61 -7.41 -1.01
C ALA A 133 11.76 -5.92 -0.70
N ALA A 134 12.82 -5.54 0.02
CA ALA A 134 13.16 -4.17 0.35
C ALA A 134 14.35 -3.69 -0.49
N TYR A 135 14.15 -2.57 -1.16
CA TYR A 135 15.17 -1.83 -1.91
C TYR A 135 15.51 -0.57 -1.12
N LEU A 136 16.79 -0.39 -0.81
CA LEU A 136 17.22 0.63 0.14
C LEU A 136 18.36 1.47 -0.43
N ILE A 137 18.27 2.77 -0.21
CA ILE A 137 19.41 3.69 -0.37
C ILE A 137 20.06 3.82 0.99
N PRO A 138 21.29 3.33 1.19
CA PRO A 138 21.99 3.47 2.45
C PRO A 138 22.44 4.92 2.66
N ALA A 139 22.29 5.41 3.90
CA ALA A 139 22.93 6.65 4.34
C ALA A 139 24.36 6.42 4.84
N ASP A 140 24.72 5.16 5.07
CA ASP A 140 26.00 4.71 5.57
C ASP A 140 26.38 3.39 4.90
N ASP A 141 27.57 3.34 4.30
CA ASP A 141 28.09 2.17 3.56
C ASP A 141 28.31 0.93 4.44
N THR A 142 28.24 1.08 5.76
CA THR A 142 28.34 -0.04 6.71
C THR A 142 27.03 -0.77 6.96
N LEU A 143 25.90 -0.28 6.40
CA LEU A 143 24.60 -0.90 6.55
C LEU A 143 24.58 -2.30 5.94
N THR A 144 24.07 -3.27 6.68
CA THR A 144 23.96 -4.66 6.24
C THR A 144 22.51 -5.16 6.25
N ALA A 145 22.21 -6.14 5.39
CA ALA A 145 20.92 -6.81 5.38
C ALA A 145 20.60 -7.50 6.72
N LYS A 146 21.64 -8.02 7.41
CA LYS A 146 21.50 -8.64 8.74
C LYS A 146 21.08 -7.64 9.80
N GLU A 147 21.64 -6.43 9.78
CA GLU A 147 21.28 -5.35 10.69
C GLU A 147 19.83 -4.92 10.48
N LEU A 148 19.39 -4.77 9.23
CA LEU A 148 17.99 -4.44 8.90
C LEU A 148 17.02 -5.56 9.28
N ALA A 149 17.39 -6.82 9.06
CA ALA A 149 16.55 -7.94 9.46
C ALA A 149 16.35 -7.97 10.99
N HIS A 150 17.40 -7.68 11.74
CA HIS A 150 17.35 -7.57 13.21
C HIS A 150 16.48 -6.38 13.63
N TRP A 151 16.66 -5.22 12.99
CA TRP A 151 15.85 -4.03 13.23
C TRP A 151 14.34 -4.29 13.04
N CYS A 152 13.98 -4.97 11.95
CA CYS A 152 12.58 -5.34 11.71
C CYS A 152 12.05 -6.34 12.73
N ALA A 153 12.88 -7.33 13.13
CA ALA A 153 12.47 -8.37 14.08
C ALA A 153 12.31 -7.85 15.53
N GLU A 154 13.00 -6.77 15.88
CA GLU A 154 12.87 -6.11 17.19
C GLU A 154 11.75 -5.05 17.22
N ASN A 155 11.11 -4.79 16.10
CA ASN A 155 10.02 -3.82 16.03
C ASN A 155 8.68 -4.48 16.38
N ASP A 156 8.07 -4.08 17.50
CA ASP A 156 6.81 -4.65 18.01
C ASP A 156 5.62 -4.46 17.06
N ASP A 157 5.70 -3.49 16.13
CA ASP A 157 4.65 -3.21 15.14
C ASP A 157 4.73 -4.12 13.90
N LEU A 158 5.82 -4.92 13.80
CA LEU A 158 6.06 -5.83 12.67
C LEU A 158 5.96 -7.29 13.10
N SER A 159 5.00 -8.00 12.54
CA SER A 159 4.97 -9.47 12.63
C SER A 159 6.02 -10.08 11.69
N ASP A 160 6.52 -11.28 12.01
CA ASP A 160 7.57 -11.97 11.24
C ASP A 160 7.30 -12.09 9.74
N TYR A 161 6.02 -12.28 9.35
CA TYR A 161 5.64 -12.40 7.94
C TYR A 161 5.73 -11.07 7.18
N LYS A 162 5.75 -9.93 7.88
CA LYS A 162 5.91 -8.59 7.30
C LYS A 162 7.38 -8.25 7.06
N CYS A 163 8.32 -8.89 7.79
CA CYS A 163 9.74 -8.59 7.66
C CYS A 163 10.24 -8.96 6.25
N PRO A 164 11.03 -8.09 5.61
CA PRO A 164 11.60 -8.39 4.31
C PRO A 164 12.49 -9.63 4.34
N ARG A 165 12.39 -10.46 3.31
CA ARG A 165 13.28 -11.62 3.09
C ARG A 165 14.42 -11.30 2.15
N TYR A 166 14.23 -10.29 1.30
CA TYR A 166 15.20 -9.86 0.32
C TYR A 166 15.53 -8.39 0.57
N TYR A 167 16.81 -8.09 0.72
CA TYR A 167 17.34 -6.74 0.89
C TYR A 167 18.29 -6.44 -0.26
N ARG A 168 18.02 -5.34 -0.96
CA ARG A 168 18.86 -4.90 -2.06
C ARG A 168 19.26 -3.44 -1.85
N PHE A 169 20.58 -3.20 -1.83
CA PHE A 169 21.10 -1.85 -1.75
C PHE A 169 21.24 -1.28 -3.15
N VAL A 170 20.68 -0.09 -3.34
CA VAL A 170 20.63 0.60 -4.63
C VAL A 170 21.06 2.05 -4.46
N THR A 171 21.44 2.68 -5.55
CA THR A 171 21.81 4.11 -5.57
C THR A 171 20.63 5.03 -5.87
N GLU A 172 19.56 4.48 -6.44
CA GLU A 172 18.36 5.23 -6.79
C GLU A 172 17.11 4.33 -6.70
N LEU A 173 15.98 4.95 -6.42
CA LEU A 173 14.66 4.32 -6.39
C LEU A 173 13.76 4.95 -7.47
N PRO A 174 12.78 4.21 -8.01
CA PRO A 174 11.91 4.73 -9.06
C PRO A 174 10.90 5.76 -8.50
N TYR A 175 11.09 7.02 -8.86
CA TYR A 175 10.18 8.12 -8.58
C TYR A 175 9.63 8.74 -9.87
N ASN A 176 8.43 9.27 -9.82
CA ASN A 176 7.92 10.11 -10.89
C ASN A 176 8.46 11.55 -10.76
N ALA A 177 8.16 12.40 -11.75
CA ALA A 177 8.60 13.81 -11.78
C ALA A 177 8.05 14.66 -10.60
N THR A 178 7.02 14.20 -9.90
CA THR A 178 6.45 14.87 -8.73
C THR A 178 6.97 14.32 -7.39
N GLY A 179 7.96 13.41 -7.42
CA GLY A 179 8.54 12.80 -6.22
C GLY A 179 7.68 11.69 -5.59
N LYS A 180 6.72 11.12 -6.32
CA LYS A 180 5.93 9.99 -5.85
C LYS A 180 6.62 8.67 -6.21
N LYS A 181 6.72 7.75 -5.25
CA LYS A 181 7.24 6.38 -5.42
C LYS A 181 6.44 5.60 -6.46
N LEU A 182 7.12 4.93 -7.38
CA LEU A 182 6.53 4.11 -8.45
C LEU A 182 6.60 2.62 -8.10
N HIS A 183 5.77 2.15 -7.16
CA HIS A 183 5.77 0.77 -6.68
C HIS A 183 5.55 -0.27 -7.79
N VAL A 184 4.73 0.05 -8.79
CA VAL A 184 4.52 -0.83 -9.96
C VAL A 184 5.83 -1.08 -10.70
N GLN A 185 6.65 -0.03 -10.89
CA GLN A 185 7.96 -0.16 -11.55
C GLN A 185 8.93 -0.96 -10.69
N LEU A 186 8.94 -0.71 -9.38
CA LEU A 186 9.75 -1.50 -8.44
C LEU A 186 9.35 -2.97 -8.44
N LYS A 187 8.05 -3.29 -8.43
CA LYS A 187 7.56 -4.68 -8.47
C LYS A 187 8.04 -5.42 -9.72
N GLN A 188 8.03 -4.77 -10.88
CA GLN A 188 8.56 -5.34 -12.12
C GLN A 188 10.08 -5.59 -12.04
N GLN A 189 10.83 -4.63 -11.52
CA GLN A 189 12.26 -4.76 -11.32
C GLN A 189 12.58 -5.88 -10.33
N ALA A 190 11.90 -5.95 -9.19
CA ALA A 190 12.11 -6.95 -8.17
C ALA A 190 11.84 -8.38 -8.67
N ALA A 191 10.80 -8.58 -9.48
CA ALA A 191 10.52 -9.85 -10.11
C ALA A 191 11.63 -10.27 -11.10
N ALA A 192 12.15 -9.31 -11.89
CA ALA A 192 13.26 -9.58 -12.80
C ALA A 192 14.58 -9.90 -12.07
N ASP A 193 14.87 -9.16 -11.00
CA ASP A 193 16.05 -9.36 -10.16
C ASP A 193 16.05 -10.73 -9.48
N LEU A 194 14.89 -11.18 -9.00
CA LEU A 194 14.74 -12.49 -8.37
C LEU A 194 14.92 -13.65 -9.39
N ALA A 195 14.49 -13.43 -10.65
CA ALA A 195 14.64 -14.41 -11.71
C ALA A 195 16.09 -14.54 -12.23
N ALA A 196 16.92 -13.52 -12.00
CA ALA A 196 18.30 -13.46 -12.47
C ALA A 196 19.33 -13.97 -11.44
N GLY A 197 18.95 -14.13 -10.17
CA GLY A 197 19.84 -14.55 -9.06
C GLY A 197 19.57 -15.90 -8.52
#